data_ea6190990f5bd403d6cae636a189fba0
#
_entry.id   ea6190990f5bd403d6cae636a189fba0
#
_cell.length_a   1.000
_cell.length_b   1.000
_cell.length_c   1.000
_cell.angle_alpha   90.00
_cell.angle_beta   90.00
_cell.angle_gamma   90.00
#
_symmetry.space_group_name_H-M   'P 1'
#
loop_
_entity.id
_entity.type
_entity.pdbx_description
1 polymer ?
#
loop_
_entity_poly.entity_id
_entity_poly.type
_entity_poly.pdbx_seq_one_letter_code
_entity_poly.pdbx_strand_id
1 'polypeptide(L)'
;ISLLRVSTPFSKLMDFSSRVFPSLPSETGILIFLLIFILIFKALLDIFFHTDLGLTMGALGSNEQMVISQGVNQKIVRGIGVCVGDGLASLSGAFAAMYNGFADVGSGTGVIVSGLASLMLGEFIIRSNKITWITLRVLLGSVIYRGLMFLARRYGHFINLTPNDLK
;
A
#
# COMPACT_ATOMS: atom_id res chain seq x y z
N ILE A 1 3.77 2.18 -26.61
CA ILE A 1 3.84 1.95 -25.15
C ILE A 1 5.32 1.94 -24.80
N SER A 2 5.84 3.01 -24.22
CA SER A 2 7.26 3.10 -23.84
C SER A 2 7.45 2.40 -22.50
N LEU A 3 7.92 1.16 -22.53
CA LEU A 3 8.40 0.46 -21.36
C LEU A 3 9.75 1.05 -20.95
N LEU A 4 9.80 1.72 -19.81
CA LEU A 4 11.06 2.17 -19.21
C LEU A 4 11.72 1.00 -18.49
N ARG A 5 12.87 0.57 -19.00
CA ARG A 5 13.67 -0.50 -18.39
C ARG A 5 14.39 0.05 -17.15
N VAL A 6 14.18 -0.59 -16.01
CA VAL A 6 14.84 -0.20 -14.76
C VAL A 6 16.27 -0.78 -14.75
N SER A 7 17.27 0.10 -14.63
CA SER A 7 18.70 -0.28 -14.69
C SER A 7 19.24 -0.94 -13.41
N THR A 8 18.49 -0.88 -12.32
CA THR A 8 18.89 -1.49 -11.04
C THR A 8 18.03 -2.71 -10.76
N PRO A 9 18.52 -3.92 -11.08
CA PRO A 9 17.77 -5.14 -10.86
C PRO A 9 17.56 -5.41 -9.36
N PHE A 10 16.46 -6.06 -9.04
CA PHE A 10 16.10 -6.53 -7.70
C PHE A 10 17.21 -7.36 -7.02
N SER A 11 18.17 -7.88 -7.80
CA SER A 11 19.37 -8.56 -7.32
C SER A 11 20.19 -7.73 -6.33
N LYS A 12 20.25 -6.40 -6.47
CA LYS A 12 20.97 -5.54 -5.50
C LYS A 12 20.27 -5.49 -4.13
N LEU A 13 18.92 -5.58 -4.11
CA LEU A 13 18.18 -5.74 -2.85
C LEU A 13 18.40 -7.14 -2.26
N MET A 14 18.52 -8.17 -3.10
CA MET A 14 18.91 -9.52 -2.68
C MET A 14 20.28 -9.53 -2.03
N ASP A 15 21.27 -8.92 -2.65
CA ASP A 15 22.63 -8.81 -2.10
C ASP A 15 22.66 -8.03 -0.78
N PHE A 16 21.86 -6.96 -0.68
CA PHE A 16 21.74 -6.21 0.56
C PHE A 16 21.08 -7.02 1.67
N SER A 17 19.99 -7.74 1.36
CA SER A 17 19.29 -8.58 2.34
C SER A 17 20.16 -9.75 2.82
N SER A 18 20.97 -10.34 1.93
CA SER A 18 21.91 -11.42 2.29
C SER A 18 23.06 -10.94 3.17
N ARG A 19 23.45 -9.67 3.08
CA ARG A 19 24.42 -9.04 4.00
C ARG A 19 23.86 -8.80 5.38
N VAL A 20 22.56 -8.46 5.48
CA VAL A 20 21.87 -8.19 6.75
C VAL A 20 21.50 -9.51 7.47
N PHE A 21 21.14 -10.53 6.70
CA PHE A 21 20.73 -11.84 7.23
C PHE A 21 21.50 -13.00 6.57
N PRO A 22 22.81 -13.19 6.90
CA PRO A 22 23.66 -14.17 6.24
C PRO A 22 23.26 -15.63 6.51
N SER A 23 22.43 -15.90 7.51
CA SER A 23 22.01 -17.25 7.92
C SER A 23 20.74 -17.74 7.25
N LEU A 24 20.05 -16.91 6.42
CA LEU A 24 18.76 -17.27 5.81
C LEU A 24 18.90 -17.41 4.28
N PRO A 25 18.09 -18.29 3.66
CA PRO A 25 17.99 -18.34 2.20
C PRO A 25 17.62 -16.97 1.65
N SER A 26 18.20 -16.56 0.54
CA SER A 26 18.02 -15.22 -0.05
C SER A 26 16.58 -14.80 -0.24
N GLU A 27 15.68 -15.73 -0.55
CA GLU A 27 14.24 -15.46 -0.73
C GLU A 27 13.54 -15.13 0.59
N THR A 28 13.84 -15.86 1.66
CA THR A 28 13.27 -15.59 2.99
C THR A 28 13.84 -14.33 3.62
N GLY A 29 15.12 -14.03 3.37
CA GLY A 29 15.76 -12.79 3.81
C GLY A 29 15.06 -11.55 3.25
N ILE A 30 14.70 -11.56 1.96
CA ILE A 30 13.95 -10.45 1.33
C ILE A 30 12.56 -10.30 1.91
N LEU A 31 11.84 -11.40 2.13
CA LEU A 31 10.49 -11.33 2.72
C LEU A 31 10.53 -10.70 4.11
N ILE A 32 11.49 -11.09 4.95
CA ILE A 32 11.67 -10.51 6.28
C ILE A 32 12.05 -9.03 6.19
N PHE A 33 12.95 -8.67 5.28
CA PHE A 33 13.35 -7.28 5.06
C PHE A 33 12.16 -6.40 4.65
N LEU A 34 11.36 -6.85 3.67
CA LEU A 34 10.16 -6.14 3.23
C LEU A 34 9.11 -6.06 4.34
N LEU A 35 8.95 -7.11 5.14
CA LEU A 35 8.02 -7.11 6.26
C LEU A 35 8.43 -6.10 7.32
N ILE A 36 9.70 -6.06 7.70
CA ILE A 36 10.25 -5.06 8.64
C ILE A 36 10.04 -3.66 8.08
N PHE A 37 10.32 -3.46 6.80
CA PHE A 37 10.13 -2.18 6.12
C PHE A 37 8.67 -1.70 6.19
N ILE A 38 7.71 -2.58 5.89
CA ILE A 38 6.28 -2.28 5.99
C ILE A 38 5.89 -1.94 7.44
N LEU A 39 6.42 -2.67 8.43
CA LEU A 39 6.15 -2.40 9.85
C LEU A 39 6.70 -1.05 10.30
N ILE A 40 7.87 -0.65 9.83
CA ILE A 40 8.46 0.66 10.11
C ILE A 40 7.54 1.76 9.55
N PHE A 41 7.13 1.65 8.27
CA PHE A 41 6.22 2.64 7.67
C PHE A 41 4.85 2.67 8.34
N LYS A 42 4.33 1.50 8.74
CA LYS A 42 3.10 1.44 9.55
C LYS A 42 3.27 2.19 10.87
N ALA A 43 4.38 1.98 11.58
CA ALA A 43 4.63 2.67 12.84
C ALA A 43 4.76 4.19 12.65
N LEU A 44 5.45 4.63 11.59
CA LEU A 44 5.55 6.05 11.25
C LEU A 44 4.17 6.66 10.95
N LEU A 45 3.32 5.95 10.20
CA LEU A 45 1.94 6.40 9.95
C LEU A 45 1.10 6.42 11.21
N ASP A 46 1.22 5.43 12.09
CA ASP A 46 0.50 5.41 13.35
C ASP A 46 0.89 6.61 14.22
N ILE A 47 2.18 6.92 14.32
CA ILE A 47 2.67 8.12 15.02
C ILE A 47 2.11 9.38 14.36
N PHE A 48 2.20 9.50 13.04
CA PHE A 48 1.68 10.65 12.31
C PHE A 48 0.18 10.87 12.56
N PHE A 49 -0.63 9.84 12.51
CA PHE A 49 -2.07 9.95 12.76
C PHE A 49 -2.44 10.22 14.23
N HIS A 50 -1.51 10.01 15.16
CA HIS A 50 -1.69 10.42 16.55
C HIS A 50 -1.28 11.87 16.82
N THR A 51 -0.66 12.56 15.84
CA THR A 51 -0.42 14.01 15.93
C THR A 51 -1.70 14.81 15.73
N ASP A 52 -1.69 16.07 16.17
CA ASP A 52 -2.82 16.98 15.98
C ASP A 52 -3.20 17.16 14.50
N LEU A 53 -2.20 17.12 13.60
CA LEU A 53 -2.43 17.15 12.16
C LEU A 53 -3.19 15.92 11.67
N GLY A 54 -2.78 14.73 12.10
CA GLY A 54 -3.46 13.49 11.73
C GLY A 54 -4.88 13.41 12.26
N LEU A 55 -5.10 13.82 13.51
CA LEU A 55 -6.43 13.90 14.12
C LEU A 55 -7.33 14.91 13.38
N THR A 56 -6.77 16.07 13.02
CA THR A 56 -7.48 17.09 12.23
C THR A 56 -7.86 16.57 10.84
N MET A 57 -6.99 15.78 10.20
CA MET A 57 -7.31 15.12 8.92
C MET A 57 -8.47 14.13 9.07
N GLY A 58 -8.48 13.34 10.14
CA GLY A 58 -9.59 12.43 10.45
C GLY A 58 -10.90 13.17 10.71
N ALA A 59 -10.84 14.25 11.47
CA ALA A 59 -12.00 15.12 11.75
C ALA A 59 -12.53 15.80 10.48
N LEU A 60 -11.64 16.26 9.60
CA LEU A 60 -12.00 16.85 8.31
C LEU A 60 -12.74 15.87 7.39
N GLY A 61 -12.38 14.58 7.45
CA GLY A 61 -13.06 13.53 6.71
C GLY A 61 -14.47 13.21 7.25
N SER A 62 -14.71 13.41 8.54
CA SER A 62 -16.01 13.13 9.18
C SER A 62 -16.95 14.34 9.17
N ASN A 63 -16.45 15.54 9.47
CA ASN A 63 -17.22 16.78 9.49
C ASN A 63 -16.36 17.99 9.13
N GLU A 64 -16.42 18.36 7.86
CA GLU A 64 -15.65 19.47 7.29
C GLU A 64 -16.02 20.82 7.93
N GLN A 65 -17.32 21.09 8.14
CA GLN A 65 -17.79 22.35 8.67
C GLN A 65 -17.30 22.61 10.11
N MET A 66 -17.25 21.55 10.92
CA MET A 66 -16.74 21.63 12.28
C MET A 66 -15.26 22.06 12.31
N VAL A 67 -14.44 21.51 11.44
CA VAL A 67 -13.00 21.83 11.38
C VAL A 67 -12.76 23.27 10.89
N ILE A 68 -13.55 23.72 9.91
CA ILE A 68 -13.48 25.10 9.40
C ILE A 68 -13.90 26.09 10.48
N SER A 69 -14.94 25.80 11.27
CA SER A 69 -15.39 26.68 12.34
C SER A 69 -14.36 26.85 13.47
N GLN A 70 -13.45 25.89 13.62
CA GLN A 70 -12.30 25.97 14.54
C GLN A 70 -11.12 26.79 13.96
N GLY A 71 -11.25 27.41 12.78
CA GLY A 71 -10.24 28.24 12.17
C GLY A 71 -9.14 27.48 11.41
N VAL A 72 -9.29 26.18 11.18
CA VAL A 72 -8.32 25.38 10.48
C VAL A 72 -8.44 25.58 8.96
N ASN A 73 -7.32 25.81 8.30
CA ASN A 73 -7.29 25.92 6.84
C ASN A 73 -7.35 24.53 6.18
N GLN A 74 -8.55 24.17 5.73
CA GLN A 74 -8.85 22.91 5.06
C GLN A 74 -7.91 22.59 3.88
N LYS A 75 -7.53 23.60 3.08
CA LYS A 75 -6.69 23.40 1.89
C LYS A 75 -5.29 22.90 2.26
N ILE A 76 -4.73 23.41 3.36
CA ILE A 76 -3.42 22.99 3.86
C ILE A 76 -3.48 21.56 4.37
N VAL A 77 -4.47 21.22 5.18
CA VAL A 77 -4.63 19.88 5.76
C VAL A 77 -4.84 18.83 4.68
N ARG A 78 -5.69 19.11 3.69
CA ARG A 78 -5.86 18.23 2.52
C ARG A 78 -4.57 18.10 1.71
N GLY A 79 -3.85 19.21 1.48
CA GLY A 79 -2.57 19.20 0.78
C GLY A 79 -1.54 18.28 1.44
N ILE A 80 -1.39 18.35 2.76
CA ILE A 80 -0.49 17.48 3.52
C ILE A 80 -0.90 16.01 3.34
N GLY A 81 -2.20 15.69 3.42
CA GLY A 81 -2.70 14.35 3.24
C GLY A 81 -2.38 13.76 1.85
N VAL A 82 -2.58 14.56 0.81
CA VAL A 82 -2.24 14.17 -0.57
C VAL A 82 -0.73 13.94 -0.70
N CYS A 83 0.11 14.85 -0.16
CA CYS A 83 1.56 14.70 -0.21
C CYS A 83 2.05 13.40 0.47
N VAL A 84 1.49 13.07 1.63
CA VAL A 84 1.83 11.82 2.33
C VAL A 84 1.37 10.61 1.51
N GLY A 85 0.17 10.65 0.95
CA GLY A 85 -0.37 9.58 0.10
C GLY A 85 0.46 9.36 -1.16
N ASP A 86 0.79 10.44 -1.88
CA ASP A 86 1.61 10.39 -3.10
C ASP A 86 3.05 9.93 -2.81
N GLY A 87 3.61 10.33 -1.67
CA GLY A 87 4.91 9.86 -1.22
C GLY A 87 4.94 8.35 -1.02
N LEU A 88 3.94 7.79 -0.34
CA LEU A 88 3.81 6.34 -0.14
C LEU A 88 3.55 5.59 -1.45
N ALA A 89 2.70 6.16 -2.33
CA ALA A 89 2.42 5.58 -3.65
C ALA A 89 3.68 5.53 -4.52
N SER A 90 4.46 6.61 -4.55
CA SER A 90 5.73 6.68 -5.29
C SER A 90 6.73 5.65 -4.81
N LEU A 91 6.83 5.47 -3.49
CA LEU A 91 7.72 4.50 -2.87
C LEU A 91 7.29 3.06 -3.21
N SER A 92 6.00 2.77 -3.12
CA SER A 92 5.42 1.48 -3.53
C SER A 92 5.65 1.21 -5.03
N GLY A 93 5.46 2.22 -5.89
CA GLY A 93 5.70 2.13 -7.33
C GLY A 93 7.15 1.85 -7.67
N ALA A 94 8.11 2.46 -6.95
CA ALA A 94 9.52 2.21 -7.11
C ALA A 94 9.88 0.74 -6.79
N PHE A 95 9.39 0.20 -5.68
CA PHE A 95 9.59 -1.22 -5.35
C PHE A 95 8.96 -2.16 -6.38
N ALA A 96 7.76 -1.84 -6.86
CA ALA A 96 7.10 -2.63 -7.91
C ALA A 96 7.90 -2.62 -9.22
N ALA A 97 8.41 -1.46 -9.64
CA ALA A 97 9.23 -1.33 -10.83
C ALA A 97 10.57 -2.08 -10.70
N MET A 98 11.20 -2.04 -9.52
CA MET A 98 12.43 -2.81 -9.24
C MET A 98 12.18 -4.32 -9.31
N TYR A 99 11.04 -4.77 -8.78
CA TYR A 99 10.66 -6.18 -8.80
C TYR A 99 10.37 -6.67 -10.22
N ASN A 100 9.60 -5.92 -11.00
CA ASN A 100 9.24 -6.26 -12.37
C ASN A 100 10.40 -6.06 -13.37
N GLY A 101 11.39 -5.23 -13.05
CA GLY A 101 12.49 -4.85 -13.96
C GLY A 101 12.09 -3.82 -15.03
N PHE A 102 10.83 -3.39 -15.05
CA PHE A 102 10.30 -2.35 -15.94
C PHE A 102 9.20 -1.55 -15.26
N ALA A 103 8.99 -0.33 -15.72
CA ALA A 103 7.88 0.53 -15.32
C ALA A 103 6.93 0.70 -16.51
N ASP A 104 5.64 0.42 -16.28
CA ASP A 104 4.57 0.61 -17.25
C ASP A 104 3.54 1.60 -16.72
N VAL A 105 3.30 2.67 -17.47
CA VAL A 105 2.33 3.71 -17.12
C VAL A 105 0.90 3.16 -17.09
N GLY A 106 0.60 2.17 -17.95
CA GLY A 106 -0.72 1.56 -18.04
C GLY A 106 -1.09 0.71 -16.83
N SER A 107 -0.11 0.23 -16.06
CA SER A 107 -0.36 -0.57 -14.86
C SER A 107 -1.02 0.22 -13.72
N GLY A 108 -0.89 1.55 -13.73
CA GLY A 108 -1.41 2.43 -12.67
C GLY A 108 -2.93 2.39 -12.51
N THR A 109 -3.68 2.29 -13.61
CA THR A 109 -5.15 2.27 -13.56
C THR A 109 -5.69 1.04 -12.83
N GLY A 110 -5.12 -0.14 -13.08
CA GLY A 110 -5.49 -1.37 -12.39
C GLY A 110 -5.13 -1.35 -10.90
N VAL A 111 -4.02 -0.68 -10.53
CA VAL A 111 -3.60 -0.54 -9.13
C VAL A 111 -4.57 0.31 -8.32
N ILE A 112 -5.15 1.38 -8.90
CA ILE A 112 -6.15 2.21 -8.23
C ILE A 112 -7.39 1.39 -7.88
N VAL A 113 -7.94 0.64 -8.85
CA VAL A 113 -9.13 -0.19 -8.64
C VAL A 113 -8.87 -1.27 -7.59
N SER A 114 -7.72 -1.96 -7.67
CA SER A 114 -7.34 -2.98 -6.70
C SER A 114 -7.08 -2.39 -5.30
N GLY A 115 -6.56 -1.18 -5.24
CA GLY A 115 -6.36 -0.44 -3.99
C GLY A 115 -7.68 -0.12 -3.29
N LEU A 116 -8.67 0.42 -4.02
CA LEU A 116 -10.01 0.69 -3.49
C LEU A 116 -10.72 -0.59 -3.04
N ALA A 117 -10.67 -1.67 -3.84
CA ALA A 117 -11.23 -2.95 -3.48
C ALA A 117 -10.61 -3.53 -2.19
N SER A 118 -9.28 -3.45 -2.05
CA SER A 118 -8.57 -3.91 -0.86
C SER A 118 -8.94 -3.10 0.38
N LEU A 119 -9.14 -1.79 0.24
CA LEU A 119 -9.55 -0.90 1.32
C LEU A 119 -10.97 -1.24 1.80
N MET A 120 -11.92 -1.42 0.87
CA MET A 120 -13.29 -1.84 1.20
C MET A 120 -13.33 -3.19 1.92
N LEU A 121 -12.54 -4.17 1.47
CA LEU A 121 -12.44 -5.46 2.15
C LEU A 121 -11.88 -5.34 3.57
N GLY A 122 -10.85 -4.51 3.74
CA GLY A 122 -10.27 -4.24 5.06
C GLY A 122 -11.29 -3.59 6.02
N GLU A 123 -12.09 -2.66 5.52
CA GLU A 123 -13.13 -1.97 6.29
C GLU A 123 -14.29 -2.90 6.67
N PHE A 124 -14.65 -3.81 5.79
CA PHE A 124 -15.69 -4.81 6.06
C PHE A 124 -15.30 -5.79 7.18
N ILE A 125 -14.01 -6.19 7.22
CA ILE A 125 -13.53 -7.19 8.18
C ILE A 125 -13.28 -6.59 9.55
N ILE A 126 -12.67 -5.40 9.62
CA ILE A 126 -12.32 -4.74 10.87
C ILE A 126 -13.07 -3.41 10.98
N ARG A 127 -14.17 -3.41 11.73
CA ARG A 127 -14.95 -2.21 12.04
C ARG A 127 -14.48 -1.65 13.39
N SER A 128 -13.39 -0.90 13.41
CA SER A 128 -12.85 -0.27 14.62
C SER A 128 -12.54 1.19 14.38
N ASN A 129 -12.81 2.02 15.41
CA ASN A 129 -12.55 3.48 15.37
C ASN A 129 -11.17 3.86 15.91
N LYS A 130 -10.36 2.89 16.41
CA LYS A 130 -9.01 3.18 16.91
C LYS A 130 -8.06 3.36 15.72
N ILE A 131 -7.22 4.40 15.76
CA ILE A 131 -6.28 4.78 14.70
C ILE A 131 -5.37 3.61 14.29
N THR A 132 -4.80 2.92 15.27
CA THR A 132 -3.93 1.76 15.04
C THR A 132 -4.62 0.61 14.29
N TRP A 133 -5.93 0.42 14.51
CA TRP A 133 -6.71 -0.57 13.79
C TRP A 133 -7.09 -0.11 12.38
N ILE A 134 -7.22 1.20 12.17
CA ILE A 134 -7.48 1.78 10.85
C ILE A 134 -6.31 1.50 9.90
N THR A 135 -5.07 1.69 10.35
CA THR A 135 -3.89 1.39 9.54
C THR A 135 -3.69 -0.11 9.35
N LEU A 136 -3.97 -0.92 10.37
CA LEU A 136 -3.88 -2.38 10.28
C LEU A 136 -4.90 -2.98 9.30
N ARG A 137 -6.14 -2.48 9.29
CA ARG A 137 -7.19 -2.98 8.38
C ARG A 137 -6.83 -2.79 6.91
N VAL A 138 -6.14 -1.70 6.56
CA VAL A 138 -5.68 -1.46 5.18
C VAL A 138 -4.64 -2.52 4.77
N LEU A 139 -3.70 -2.84 5.64
CA LEU A 139 -2.70 -3.88 5.39
C LEU A 139 -3.36 -5.26 5.26
N LEU A 140 -4.24 -5.62 6.19
CA LEU A 140 -4.96 -6.90 6.13
C LEU A 140 -5.86 -6.99 4.89
N GLY A 141 -6.58 -5.92 4.55
CA GLY A 141 -7.41 -5.86 3.35
C GLY A 141 -6.59 -6.10 2.07
N SER A 142 -5.38 -5.52 1.98
CA SER A 142 -4.50 -5.73 0.83
C SER A 142 -3.99 -7.17 0.73
N VAL A 143 -3.66 -7.81 1.85
CA VAL A 143 -3.23 -9.22 1.90
C VAL A 143 -4.38 -10.14 1.49
N ILE A 144 -5.58 -9.91 2.04
CA ILE A 144 -6.77 -10.72 1.74
C ILE A 144 -7.17 -10.55 0.27
N TYR A 145 -7.18 -9.33 -0.26
CA TYR A 145 -7.47 -9.08 -1.66
C TYR A 145 -6.52 -9.84 -2.58
N ARG A 146 -5.20 -9.77 -2.32
CA ARG A 146 -4.20 -10.52 -3.09
C ARG A 146 -4.37 -12.03 -2.95
N GLY A 147 -4.71 -12.52 -1.75
CA GLY A 147 -5.04 -13.92 -1.50
C GLY A 147 -6.25 -14.39 -2.31
N LEU A 148 -7.34 -13.59 -2.33
CA LEU A 148 -8.53 -13.88 -3.12
C LEU A 148 -8.22 -13.89 -4.62
N MET A 149 -7.43 -12.94 -5.12
CA MET A 149 -7.01 -12.91 -6.52
C MET A 149 -6.13 -14.11 -6.87
N PHE A 150 -5.26 -14.56 -5.96
CA PHE A 150 -4.47 -15.76 -6.17
C PHE A 150 -5.36 -17.02 -6.23
N LEU A 151 -6.32 -17.15 -5.32
CA LEU A 151 -7.30 -18.24 -5.32
C LEU A 151 -8.17 -18.21 -6.58
N ALA A 152 -8.64 -17.03 -6.97
CA ALA A 152 -9.44 -16.87 -8.19
C ALA A 152 -8.67 -17.31 -9.44
N ARG A 153 -7.38 -16.97 -9.54
CA ARG A 153 -6.53 -17.43 -10.65
C ARG A 153 -6.29 -18.94 -10.63
N ARG A 154 -6.12 -19.54 -9.42
CA ARG A 154 -5.87 -20.97 -9.28
C ARG A 154 -7.10 -21.82 -9.55
N TYR A 155 -8.26 -21.39 -9.06
CA TYR A 155 -9.53 -22.11 -9.16
C TYR A 155 -10.43 -21.60 -10.30
N GLY A 156 -10.11 -20.48 -10.94
CA GLY A 156 -10.87 -19.90 -12.05
C GLY A 156 -11.03 -20.82 -13.24
N HIS A 157 -10.10 -21.76 -13.42
CA HIS A 157 -10.21 -22.79 -14.44
C HIS A 157 -11.44 -23.73 -14.25
N PHE A 158 -11.91 -23.91 -13.01
CA PHE A 158 -13.13 -24.70 -12.72
C PHE A 158 -14.42 -23.96 -13.10
N ILE A 159 -14.36 -22.61 -13.25
CA ILE A 159 -15.52 -21.75 -13.53
C ILE A 159 -15.45 -21.20 -14.97
N ASN A 160 -14.59 -21.77 -15.84
CA ASN A 160 -14.38 -21.31 -17.22
C ASN A 160 -13.96 -19.82 -17.36
N LEU A 161 -13.37 -19.24 -16.32
CA LEU A 161 -12.80 -17.89 -16.38
C LEU A 161 -11.45 -17.94 -17.09
N THR A 162 -11.33 -17.19 -18.19
CA THR A 162 -10.05 -17.07 -18.88
C THR A 162 -9.10 -16.13 -18.11
N PRO A 163 -7.76 -16.34 -18.19
CA PRO A 163 -6.80 -15.47 -17.50
C PRO A 163 -6.89 -13.99 -17.90
N ASN A 164 -7.54 -13.67 -19.01
CA ASN A 164 -7.76 -12.30 -19.49
C ASN A 164 -8.92 -11.59 -18.77
N ASP A 165 -9.86 -12.33 -18.20
CA ASP A 165 -11.03 -11.76 -17.51
C ASP A 165 -10.70 -11.28 -16.08
N LEU A 166 -9.50 -11.59 -15.60
CA LEU A 166 -8.98 -11.27 -14.27
C LEU A 166 -7.90 -10.18 -14.28
N LYS A 167 -7.81 -9.40 -15.35
CA LYS A 167 -6.89 -8.25 -15.44
C LYS A 167 -7.52 -6.95 -14.97
#